data_fe589d5320bb82fec0794a394d21b30b
#
_entry.id   fe589d5320bb82fec0794a394d21b30b
#
_cell.length_a   1.000
_cell.length_b   1.000
_cell.length_c   1.000
_cell.angle_alpha   90.00
_cell.angle_beta   90.00
_cell.angle_gamma   90.00
#
_symmetry.space_group_name_H-M   'P 1'
#
loop_
_entity.id
_entity.type
_entity.pdbx_description
1 polymer ?
#
loop_
_entity_poly.entity_id
_entity_poly.type
_entity_poly.pdbx_seq_one_letter_code
_entity_poly.pdbx_strand_id
1 'polypeptide(L)'
;MSPEETLRRVIEILEKHKIPYMLTESVAASYHGRPRATHDADLVIDPTPQQLDQLVADLDAAAFYVDGAGARAALEQRRQFNAIDTQSASKVDLIVRKERPYSLEELTRRQYVDLSFDRPVAMVTPEDAILSKLEWAQRSGDSVRQLRDAAGVLELNPGADRTYIERWAIELGVVEMWQAISKSRDTES
;
A
#
# COMPACT_ATOMS: atom_id res chain seq x y z
N MET A 1 21.39 5.55 -6.20
CA MET A 1 20.02 6.10 -6.25
C MET A 1 19.36 5.77 -4.92
N SER A 2 18.57 6.68 -4.34
CA SER A 2 17.88 6.39 -3.08
C SER A 2 16.60 5.55 -3.31
N PRO A 3 16.08 4.84 -2.30
CA PRO A 3 14.79 4.16 -2.41
C PRO A 3 13.64 5.10 -2.80
N GLU A 4 13.66 6.35 -2.32
CA GLU A 4 12.68 7.38 -2.67
C GLU A 4 12.73 7.75 -4.16
N GLU A 5 13.93 7.88 -4.72
CA GLU A 5 14.12 8.15 -6.14
C GLU A 5 13.63 6.97 -7.00
N THR A 6 13.89 5.74 -6.56
CA THR A 6 13.39 4.53 -7.21
C THR A 6 11.86 4.51 -7.23
N LEU A 7 11.22 4.80 -6.09
CA LEU A 7 9.77 4.87 -5.97
C LEU A 7 9.18 5.97 -6.87
N ARG A 8 9.78 7.17 -6.86
CA ARG A 8 9.34 8.30 -7.70
C ARG A 8 9.30 7.93 -9.18
N ARG A 9 10.36 7.28 -9.70
CA ARG A 9 10.44 6.84 -11.11
C ARG A 9 9.36 5.81 -11.47
N VAL A 10 9.08 4.87 -10.58
CA VAL A 10 8.00 3.89 -10.80
C VAL A 10 6.65 4.60 -10.86
N ILE A 11 6.38 5.54 -9.94
CA ILE A 11 5.14 6.33 -9.93
C ILE A 11 4.99 7.13 -11.22
N GLU A 12 6.06 7.76 -11.71
CA GLU A 12 6.04 8.51 -12.98
C GLU A 12 5.61 7.64 -14.17
N ILE A 13 6.10 6.41 -14.22
CA ILE A 13 5.72 5.47 -15.29
C ILE A 13 4.25 5.03 -15.14
N LEU A 14 3.78 4.78 -13.91
CA LEU A 14 2.37 4.46 -13.65
C LEU A 14 1.44 5.59 -14.11
N GLU A 15 1.76 6.84 -13.78
CA GLU A 15 0.99 8.02 -14.18
C GLU A 15 1.03 8.28 -15.69
N LYS A 16 2.19 8.08 -16.32
CA LYS A 16 2.33 8.15 -17.79
C LYS A 16 1.32 7.26 -18.51
N HIS A 17 1.11 6.06 -17.99
CA HIS A 17 0.16 5.09 -18.54
C HIS A 17 -1.24 5.19 -17.93
N LYS A 18 -1.49 6.19 -17.06
CA LYS A 18 -2.78 6.38 -16.36
C LYS A 18 -3.24 5.12 -15.62
N ILE A 19 -2.29 4.38 -15.05
CA ILE A 19 -2.59 3.21 -14.23
C ILE A 19 -3.02 3.72 -12.84
N PRO A 20 -4.23 3.36 -12.37
CA PRO A 20 -4.62 3.66 -11.00
C PRO A 20 -3.65 3.01 -10.01
N TYR A 21 -3.17 3.80 -9.05
CA TYR A 21 -2.27 3.31 -8.01
C TYR A 21 -2.52 3.98 -6.67
N MET A 22 -1.98 3.40 -5.61
CA MET A 22 -1.84 4.04 -4.30
C MET A 22 -0.67 3.43 -3.52
N LEU A 23 0.04 4.27 -2.79
CA LEU A 23 0.99 3.84 -1.77
C LEU A 23 0.26 3.22 -0.59
N THR A 24 0.80 2.13 -0.06
CA THR A 24 0.20 1.36 1.02
C THR A 24 1.27 0.83 1.98
N GLU A 25 0.91 -0.07 2.88
CA GLU A 25 1.78 -0.81 3.80
C GLU A 25 2.68 0.09 4.66
N SER A 26 4.00 -0.14 4.57
CA SER A 26 4.98 0.49 5.46
C SER A 26 5.13 1.99 5.24
N VAL A 27 5.06 2.46 4.00
CA VAL A 27 5.16 3.90 3.68
C VAL A 27 3.94 4.63 4.23
N ALA A 28 2.73 4.11 3.99
CA ALA A 28 1.50 4.72 4.50
C ALA A 28 1.43 4.69 6.03
N ALA A 29 1.83 3.58 6.66
CA ALA A 29 1.89 3.49 8.11
C ALA A 29 2.91 4.46 8.73
N SER A 30 4.02 4.74 8.04
CA SER A 30 5.00 5.75 8.47
C SER A 30 4.51 7.17 8.26
N TYR A 31 3.72 7.43 7.23
CA TYR A 31 3.14 8.74 6.95
C TYR A 31 1.98 9.07 7.89
N HIS A 32 1.02 8.17 8.06
CA HIS A 32 -0.16 8.38 8.90
C HIS A 32 0.10 8.10 10.39
N GLY A 33 1.14 7.33 10.70
CA GLY A 33 1.48 6.87 12.04
C GLY A 33 2.83 7.37 12.52
N ARG A 34 3.53 6.54 13.29
CA ARG A 34 4.86 6.87 13.81
C ARG A 34 5.91 6.65 12.73
N PRO A 35 6.69 7.69 12.35
CA PRO A 35 7.71 7.57 11.32
C PRO A 35 8.75 6.49 11.65
N ARG A 36 9.05 5.64 10.68
CA ARG A 36 10.17 4.70 10.74
C ARG A 36 10.80 4.53 9.36
N ALA A 37 12.08 4.20 9.35
CA ALA A 37 12.75 3.87 8.09
C ALA A 37 12.11 2.61 7.47
N THR A 38 11.76 2.69 6.18
CA THR A 38 11.33 1.55 5.37
C THR A 38 12.21 1.47 4.14
N HIS A 39 12.62 0.27 3.79
CA HIS A 39 13.43 0.02 2.60
C HIS A 39 12.60 -0.44 1.41
N ASP A 40 11.41 -0.96 1.67
CA ASP A 40 10.48 -1.47 0.67
C ASP A 40 9.29 -0.51 0.54
N ALA A 41 8.93 -0.23 -0.71
CA ALA A 41 7.74 0.53 -1.05
C ALA A 41 6.74 -0.41 -1.73
N ASP A 42 5.51 -0.39 -1.22
CA ASP A 42 4.40 -1.19 -1.70
C ASP A 42 3.39 -0.29 -2.41
N LEU A 43 3.09 -0.60 -3.67
CA LEU A 43 2.10 0.09 -4.48
C LEU A 43 0.99 -0.89 -4.87
N VAL A 44 -0.23 -0.61 -4.48
CA VAL A 44 -1.40 -1.26 -5.08
C VAL A 44 -1.66 -0.61 -6.43
N ILE A 45 -1.82 -1.43 -7.48
CA ILE A 45 -2.07 -0.99 -8.85
C ILE A 45 -3.28 -1.71 -9.44
N ASP A 46 -3.97 -1.07 -10.39
CA ASP A 46 -5.10 -1.68 -11.11
C ASP A 46 -4.99 -1.48 -12.63
N PRO A 47 -3.99 -2.09 -13.30
CA PRO A 47 -3.79 -1.96 -14.73
C PRO A 47 -4.72 -2.86 -15.53
N THR A 48 -5.08 -2.43 -16.74
CA THR A 48 -5.52 -3.33 -17.80
C THR A 48 -4.34 -4.15 -18.34
N PRO A 49 -4.57 -5.27 -19.04
CA PRO A 49 -3.48 -6.05 -19.64
C PRO A 49 -2.57 -5.22 -20.56
N GLN A 50 -3.15 -4.34 -21.36
CA GLN A 50 -2.38 -3.45 -22.24
C GLN A 50 -1.54 -2.44 -21.45
N GLN A 51 -2.08 -1.86 -20.37
CA GLN A 51 -1.32 -0.94 -19.51
C GLN A 51 -0.19 -1.65 -18.80
N LEU A 52 -0.38 -2.92 -18.38
CA LEU A 52 0.68 -3.72 -17.77
C LEU A 52 1.83 -3.97 -18.76
N ASP A 53 1.53 -4.32 -20.01
CA ASP A 53 2.57 -4.53 -21.03
C ASP A 53 3.38 -3.25 -21.29
N GLN A 54 2.71 -2.09 -21.32
CA GLN A 54 3.37 -0.79 -21.45
C GLN A 54 4.22 -0.43 -20.22
N LEU A 55 3.69 -0.70 -19.03
CA LEU A 55 4.42 -0.50 -17.76
C LEU A 55 5.71 -1.32 -17.72
N VAL A 56 5.63 -2.61 -18.06
CA VAL A 56 6.80 -3.51 -18.06
C VAL A 56 7.85 -3.04 -19.07
N ALA A 57 7.44 -2.64 -20.28
CA ALA A 57 8.34 -2.14 -21.31
C ALA A 57 9.06 -0.85 -20.89
N ASP A 58 8.34 0.08 -20.26
CA ASP A 58 8.93 1.35 -19.81
C ASP A 58 9.81 1.17 -18.57
N LEU A 59 9.48 0.24 -17.67
CA LEU A 59 10.34 -0.12 -16.54
C LEU A 59 11.66 -0.71 -17.02
N ASP A 60 11.63 -1.64 -17.99
CA ASP A 60 12.84 -2.22 -18.60
C ASP A 60 13.71 -1.13 -19.25
N ALA A 61 13.09 -0.26 -20.05
CA ALA A 61 13.77 0.88 -20.68
C ALA A 61 14.36 1.87 -19.65
N ALA A 62 13.80 1.95 -18.46
CA ALA A 62 14.25 2.77 -17.34
C ALA A 62 15.27 2.06 -16.43
N ALA A 63 15.85 0.94 -16.87
CA ALA A 63 16.83 0.14 -16.13
C ALA A 63 16.27 -0.50 -14.83
N PHE A 64 15.00 -0.89 -14.85
CA PHE A 64 14.45 -1.79 -13.84
C PHE A 64 14.44 -3.22 -14.36
N TYR A 65 14.77 -4.17 -13.51
CA TYR A 65 14.49 -5.57 -13.78
C TYR A 65 13.05 -5.90 -13.38
N VAL A 66 12.28 -6.43 -14.32
CA VAL A 66 10.91 -6.92 -14.12
C VAL A 66 10.74 -8.24 -14.89
N ASP A 67 10.26 -9.28 -14.20
CA ASP A 67 9.82 -10.51 -14.87
C ASP A 67 8.47 -10.26 -15.57
N GLY A 68 8.49 -9.99 -16.87
CA GLY A 68 7.28 -9.69 -17.63
C GLY A 68 6.27 -10.86 -17.68
N ALA A 69 6.73 -12.11 -17.70
CA ALA A 69 5.84 -13.27 -17.64
C ALA A 69 5.21 -13.40 -16.24
N GLY A 70 6.02 -13.22 -15.19
CA GLY A 70 5.56 -13.18 -13.82
C GLY A 70 4.57 -12.03 -13.56
N ALA A 71 4.79 -10.85 -14.15
CA ALA A 71 3.88 -9.71 -14.03
C ALA A 71 2.51 -10.00 -14.66
N ARG A 72 2.46 -10.65 -15.84
CA ARG A 72 1.19 -11.07 -16.46
C ARG A 72 0.47 -12.12 -15.62
N ALA A 73 1.19 -13.13 -15.13
CA ALA A 73 0.62 -14.13 -14.22
C ALA A 73 0.12 -13.47 -12.90
N ALA A 74 0.83 -12.47 -12.39
CA ALA A 74 0.40 -11.70 -11.23
C ALA A 74 -0.89 -10.91 -11.48
N LEU A 75 -1.06 -10.32 -12.68
CA LEU A 75 -2.30 -9.65 -13.07
C LEU A 75 -3.49 -10.63 -13.09
N GLU A 76 -3.33 -11.79 -13.71
CA GLU A 76 -4.39 -12.80 -13.79
C GLU A 76 -4.77 -13.37 -12.42
N GLN A 77 -3.80 -13.57 -11.54
CA GLN A 77 -3.98 -14.18 -10.22
C GLN A 77 -4.18 -13.15 -9.09
N ARG A 78 -4.21 -11.84 -9.39
CA ARG A 78 -4.31 -10.76 -8.41
C ARG A 78 -3.26 -10.87 -7.31
N ARG A 79 -2.00 -11.12 -7.73
CA ARG A 79 -0.82 -11.23 -6.87
C ARG A 79 0.10 -10.02 -7.03
N GLN A 80 1.28 -10.09 -6.46
CA GLN A 80 2.32 -9.07 -6.59
C GLN A 80 3.45 -9.52 -7.53
N PHE A 81 4.14 -8.54 -8.10
CA PHE A 81 5.43 -8.68 -8.77
C PHE A 81 6.34 -7.51 -8.39
N ASN A 82 7.60 -7.57 -8.72
CA ASN A 82 8.59 -6.59 -8.26
C ASN A 82 9.18 -5.83 -9.44
N ALA A 83 9.46 -4.55 -9.22
CA ALA A 83 10.36 -3.75 -10.04
C ALA A 83 11.63 -3.47 -9.24
N ILE A 84 12.78 -3.94 -9.72
CA ILE A 84 14.09 -3.84 -9.06
C ILE A 84 14.97 -2.91 -9.86
N ASP A 85 15.38 -1.80 -9.27
CA ASP A 85 16.35 -0.89 -9.89
C ASP A 85 17.70 -1.59 -10.01
N THR A 86 18.21 -1.74 -11.25
CA THR A 86 19.45 -2.49 -11.52
C THR A 86 20.72 -1.78 -11.06
N GLN A 87 20.65 -0.50 -10.73
CA GLN A 87 21.79 0.30 -10.27
C GLN A 87 21.92 0.32 -8.75
N SER A 88 20.80 0.46 -8.03
CA SER A 88 20.77 0.58 -6.58
C SER A 88 20.34 -0.70 -5.86
N ALA A 89 19.81 -1.69 -6.59
CA ALA A 89 19.13 -2.86 -6.05
C ALA A 89 17.91 -2.53 -5.18
N SER A 90 17.43 -1.28 -5.19
CA SER A 90 16.19 -0.89 -4.52
C SER A 90 15.00 -1.52 -5.22
N LYS A 91 13.99 -1.93 -4.44
CA LYS A 91 12.83 -2.68 -4.91
C LYS A 91 11.53 -1.92 -4.64
N VAL A 92 10.61 -1.99 -5.60
CA VAL A 92 9.21 -1.57 -5.42
C VAL A 92 8.33 -2.79 -5.66
N ASP A 93 7.47 -3.11 -4.70
CA ASP A 93 6.49 -4.18 -4.80
C ASP A 93 5.20 -3.64 -5.43
N LEU A 94 4.82 -4.20 -6.57
CA LEU A 94 3.63 -3.85 -7.33
C LEU A 94 2.56 -4.92 -7.06
N ILE A 95 1.55 -4.55 -6.28
CA ILE A 95 0.47 -5.43 -5.82
C ILE A 95 -0.76 -5.19 -6.69
N VAL A 96 -1.19 -6.19 -7.44
CA VAL A 96 -2.41 -6.07 -8.24
C VAL A 96 -3.63 -6.05 -7.33
N ARG A 97 -4.49 -5.04 -7.49
CA ARG A 97 -5.73 -4.88 -6.70
C ARG A 97 -6.57 -6.17 -6.72
N LYS A 98 -6.98 -6.62 -5.56
CA LYS A 98 -7.86 -7.80 -5.42
C LYS A 98 -9.28 -7.50 -5.92
N GLU A 99 -9.93 -8.50 -6.50
CA GLU A 99 -11.33 -8.39 -6.95
C GLU A 99 -12.29 -8.65 -5.77
N ARG A 100 -12.38 -7.67 -4.89
CA ARG A 100 -13.33 -7.68 -3.75
C ARG A 100 -13.84 -6.26 -3.49
N PRO A 101 -15.05 -6.10 -2.93
CA PRO A 101 -15.66 -4.79 -2.69
C PRO A 101 -14.75 -3.85 -1.89
N TYR A 102 -14.13 -4.33 -0.81
CA TYR A 102 -13.22 -3.55 0.01
C TYR A 102 -12.07 -2.95 -0.82
N SER A 103 -11.36 -3.77 -1.63
CA SER A 103 -10.20 -3.30 -2.39
C SER A 103 -10.55 -2.29 -3.50
N LEU A 104 -11.79 -2.31 -3.99
CA LEU A 104 -12.29 -1.30 -4.91
C LEU A 104 -12.57 0.02 -4.16
N GLU A 105 -13.22 -0.06 -2.99
CA GLU A 105 -13.52 1.10 -2.17
C GLU A 105 -12.23 1.75 -1.65
N GLU A 106 -11.28 0.95 -1.15
CA GLU A 106 -9.94 1.37 -0.72
C GLU A 106 -9.22 2.19 -1.82
N LEU A 107 -9.12 1.67 -3.04
CA LEU A 107 -8.49 2.37 -4.16
C LEU A 107 -9.25 3.65 -4.55
N THR A 108 -10.59 3.65 -4.44
CA THR A 108 -11.43 4.82 -4.75
C THR A 108 -11.26 5.93 -3.72
N ARG A 109 -11.11 5.57 -2.44
CA ARG A 109 -10.96 6.50 -1.32
C ARG A 109 -9.55 7.08 -1.17
N ARG A 110 -8.56 6.56 -1.94
CA ARG A 110 -7.18 7.05 -1.83
C ARG A 110 -7.11 8.58 -1.86
N GLN A 111 -6.22 9.13 -1.10
CA GLN A 111 -5.96 10.57 -1.03
C GLN A 111 -4.61 10.92 -1.66
N TYR A 112 -4.47 12.17 -2.09
CA TYR A 112 -3.20 12.67 -2.60
C TYR A 112 -2.47 13.40 -1.48
N VAL A 113 -1.21 12.99 -1.23
CA VAL A 113 -0.37 13.52 -0.15
C VAL A 113 0.96 14.03 -0.70
N ASP A 114 1.55 15.00 -0.02
CA ASP A 114 2.87 15.52 -0.33
C ASP A 114 3.93 14.70 0.44
N LEU A 115 4.78 14.01 -0.32
CA LEU A 115 5.92 13.24 0.20
C LEU A 115 7.27 13.91 -0.16
N SER A 116 7.29 15.24 -0.36
CA SER A 116 8.46 15.97 -0.84
C SER A 116 8.93 15.54 -2.24
N PHE A 117 8.04 14.90 -3.00
CA PHE A 117 8.15 14.76 -4.44
C PHE A 117 7.69 16.06 -5.11
N ASP A 118 8.03 16.27 -6.38
CA ASP A 118 7.64 17.48 -7.11
C ASP A 118 6.12 17.64 -7.28
N ARG A 119 5.35 16.64 -6.84
CA ARG A 119 3.89 16.57 -6.93
C ARG A 119 3.29 15.66 -5.86
N PRO A 120 2.00 15.85 -5.51
CA PRO A 120 1.30 14.92 -4.62
C PRO A 120 1.19 13.52 -5.22
N VAL A 121 1.27 12.49 -4.39
CA VAL A 121 1.14 11.08 -4.76
C VAL A 121 -0.07 10.44 -4.09
N ALA A 122 -0.67 9.46 -4.78
CA ALA A 122 -1.82 8.74 -4.25
C ALA A 122 -1.40 7.79 -3.12
N MET A 123 -2.11 7.82 -2.00
CA MET A 123 -1.87 7.00 -0.80
C MET A 123 -3.20 6.53 -0.21
N VAL A 124 -3.21 5.37 0.44
CA VAL A 124 -4.36 4.90 1.22
C VAL A 124 -4.72 5.89 2.32
N THR A 125 -6.00 5.90 2.72
CA THR A 125 -6.44 6.69 3.89
C THR A 125 -5.92 6.10 5.20
N PRO A 126 -5.95 6.83 6.32
CA PRO A 126 -5.60 6.28 7.63
C PRO A 126 -6.43 5.05 7.99
N GLU A 127 -7.74 5.07 7.69
CA GLU A 127 -8.65 3.96 7.94
C GLU A 127 -8.23 2.70 7.19
N ASP A 128 -7.92 2.85 5.90
CA ASP A 128 -7.51 1.74 5.05
C ASP A 128 -6.10 1.23 5.41
N ALA A 129 -5.20 2.13 5.85
CA ALA A 129 -3.90 1.73 6.40
C ALA A 129 -4.05 0.88 7.67
N ILE A 130 -4.99 1.22 8.57
CA ILE A 130 -5.32 0.42 9.75
C ILE A 130 -5.83 -0.96 9.31
N LEU A 131 -6.84 -1.01 8.43
CA LEU A 131 -7.46 -2.27 7.97
C LEU A 131 -6.44 -3.19 7.29
N SER A 132 -5.57 -2.65 6.44
CA SER A 132 -4.48 -3.39 5.80
C SER A 132 -3.55 -4.03 6.85
N LYS A 133 -3.15 -3.28 7.88
CA LYS A 133 -2.31 -3.78 8.96
C LYS A 133 -2.99 -4.89 9.79
N LEU A 134 -4.30 -4.79 10.01
CA LEU A 134 -5.05 -5.84 10.69
C LEU A 134 -5.13 -7.12 9.84
N GLU A 135 -5.35 -7.00 8.52
CA GLU A 135 -5.30 -8.16 7.62
C GLU A 135 -3.93 -8.83 7.62
N TRP A 136 -2.85 -8.05 7.61
CA TRP A 136 -1.49 -8.58 7.71
C TRP A 136 -1.21 -9.24 9.04
N ALA A 137 -1.67 -8.67 10.16
CA ALA A 137 -1.56 -9.28 11.48
C ALA A 137 -2.22 -10.66 11.54
N GLN A 138 -3.35 -10.83 10.84
CA GLN A 138 -4.06 -12.12 10.78
C GLN A 138 -3.30 -13.17 9.96
N ARG A 139 -2.58 -12.76 8.91
CA ARG A 139 -1.95 -13.66 7.94
C ARG A 139 -0.47 -13.95 8.22
N SER A 140 0.22 -13.03 8.86
CA SER A 140 1.67 -13.08 9.08
C SER A 140 2.01 -13.55 10.49
N GLY A 141 3.20 -14.15 10.65
CA GLY A 141 3.74 -14.47 11.99
C GLY A 141 4.18 -13.24 12.79
N ASP A 142 4.17 -12.02 12.21
CA ASP A 142 4.57 -10.75 12.87
C ASP A 142 3.34 -9.91 13.28
N SER A 143 2.37 -10.55 13.93
CA SER A 143 1.12 -9.92 14.33
C SER A 143 1.32 -8.75 15.31
N VAL A 144 2.27 -8.84 16.25
CA VAL A 144 2.55 -7.80 17.26
C VAL A 144 2.99 -6.49 16.61
N ARG A 145 3.86 -6.57 15.61
CA ARG A 145 4.34 -5.39 14.88
C ARG A 145 3.21 -4.74 14.08
N GLN A 146 2.42 -5.53 13.36
CA GLN A 146 1.32 -5.02 12.55
C GLN A 146 0.23 -4.35 13.41
N LEU A 147 -0.10 -4.94 14.56
CA LEU A 147 -1.05 -4.35 15.50
C LEU A 147 -0.50 -3.05 16.11
N ARG A 148 0.79 -2.97 16.41
CA ARG A 148 1.43 -1.74 16.89
C ARG A 148 1.40 -0.64 15.84
N ASP A 149 1.68 -0.97 14.57
CA ASP A 149 1.62 -0.01 13.47
C ASP A 149 0.19 0.51 13.29
N ALA A 150 -0.83 -0.38 13.30
CA ALA A 150 -2.23 -0.01 13.22
C ALA A 150 -2.68 0.91 14.39
N ALA A 151 -2.29 0.57 15.62
CA ALA A 151 -2.58 1.39 16.79
C ALA A 151 -1.92 2.78 16.69
N GLY A 152 -0.68 2.85 16.18
CA GLY A 152 0.04 4.10 15.95
C GLY A 152 -0.65 5.00 14.92
N VAL A 153 -1.18 4.43 13.83
CA VAL A 153 -1.99 5.18 12.85
C VAL A 153 -3.28 5.70 13.53
N LEU A 154 -3.99 4.87 14.28
CA LEU A 154 -5.21 5.26 14.99
C LEU A 154 -4.95 6.37 16.01
N GLU A 155 -3.83 6.31 16.73
CA GLU A 155 -3.44 7.30 17.74
C GLU A 155 -3.26 8.69 17.12
N LEU A 156 -2.59 8.77 15.97
CA LEU A 156 -2.27 10.03 15.31
C LEU A 156 -3.39 10.57 14.41
N ASN A 157 -4.45 9.78 14.18
CA ASN A 157 -5.62 10.17 13.39
C ASN A 157 -6.90 10.08 14.21
N PRO A 158 -7.12 10.96 15.22
CA PRO A 158 -8.29 10.89 16.09
C PRO A 158 -9.62 11.12 15.36
N GLY A 159 -9.58 11.73 14.17
CA GLY A 159 -10.73 11.95 13.29
C GLY A 159 -11.04 10.80 12.33
N ALA A 160 -10.32 9.67 12.40
CA ALA A 160 -10.58 8.52 11.54
C ALA A 160 -12.02 7.98 11.72
N ASP A 161 -12.67 7.64 10.61
CA ASP A 161 -14.02 7.09 10.60
C ASP A 161 -14.06 5.66 11.18
N ARG A 162 -14.32 5.59 12.49
CA ARG A 162 -14.41 4.31 13.21
C ARG A 162 -15.54 3.43 12.70
N THR A 163 -16.64 4.00 12.21
CA THR A 163 -17.78 3.24 11.66
C THR A 163 -17.37 2.56 10.35
N TYR A 164 -16.61 3.27 9.51
CA TYR A 164 -16.02 2.70 8.31
C TYR A 164 -15.08 1.53 8.64
N ILE A 165 -14.15 1.74 9.59
CA ILE A 165 -13.20 0.71 10.02
C ILE A 165 -13.94 -0.50 10.55
N GLU A 166 -14.92 -0.32 11.44
CA GLU A 166 -15.68 -1.43 12.04
C GLU A 166 -16.44 -2.25 11.00
N ARG A 167 -17.14 -1.58 10.08
CA ARG A 167 -17.83 -2.25 8.96
C ARG A 167 -16.89 -3.16 8.18
N TRP A 168 -15.75 -2.64 7.75
CA TRP A 168 -14.81 -3.41 6.97
C TRP A 168 -14.02 -4.43 7.80
N ALA A 169 -13.77 -4.16 9.08
CA ALA A 169 -13.15 -5.14 9.97
C ALA A 169 -14.01 -6.42 10.11
N ILE A 170 -15.34 -6.27 10.12
CA ILE A 170 -16.28 -7.40 10.12
C ILE A 170 -16.17 -8.18 8.80
N GLU A 171 -16.27 -7.49 7.66
CA GLU A 171 -16.20 -8.11 6.33
C GLU A 171 -14.85 -8.80 6.04
N LEU A 172 -13.77 -8.25 6.57
CA LEU A 172 -12.41 -8.78 6.43
C LEU A 172 -12.07 -9.85 7.48
N GLY A 173 -12.93 -10.07 8.47
CA GLY A 173 -12.72 -11.05 9.54
C GLY A 173 -11.65 -10.63 10.56
N VAL A 174 -11.39 -9.33 10.73
CA VAL A 174 -10.37 -8.78 11.65
C VAL A 174 -10.97 -7.97 12.81
N VAL A 175 -12.26 -8.13 13.09
CA VAL A 175 -12.99 -7.36 14.09
C VAL A 175 -12.42 -7.48 15.50
N GLU A 176 -11.93 -8.66 15.89
CA GLU A 176 -11.32 -8.89 17.20
C GLU A 176 -10.01 -8.07 17.36
N MET A 177 -9.20 -8.02 16.29
CA MET A 177 -7.98 -7.22 16.27
C MET A 177 -8.29 -5.72 16.30
N TRP A 178 -9.32 -5.27 15.57
CA TRP A 178 -9.81 -3.91 15.66
C TRP A 178 -10.25 -3.55 17.08
N GLN A 179 -11.04 -4.40 17.73
CA GLN A 179 -11.48 -4.18 19.11
C GLN A 179 -10.31 -4.12 20.09
N ALA A 180 -9.26 -4.94 19.89
CA ALA A 180 -8.09 -4.94 20.74
C ALA A 180 -7.34 -3.60 20.70
N ILE A 181 -7.12 -3.02 19.51
CA ILE A 181 -6.40 -1.74 19.38
C ILE A 181 -7.28 -0.53 19.73
N SER A 182 -8.61 -0.60 19.53
CA SER A 182 -9.53 0.50 19.83
C SER A 182 -9.80 0.67 21.32
N LYS A 183 -9.89 -0.42 22.10
CA LYS A 183 -10.16 -0.42 23.55
C LYS A 183 -8.96 0.01 24.39
N SER A 184 -7.72 -0.24 23.94
CA SER A 184 -6.51 0.18 24.66
C SER A 184 -6.45 1.69 24.90
N ARG A 185 -7.23 2.47 24.19
CA ARG A 185 -7.30 3.92 24.28
C ARG A 185 -8.32 4.45 25.27
N ASP A 186 -9.41 3.71 25.50
CA ASP A 186 -10.48 4.14 26.40
C ASP A 186 -10.09 3.94 27.89
N THR A 187 -8.98 3.24 28.16
CA THR A 187 -8.44 2.96 29.50
C THR A 187 -7.34 3.95 29.92
N GLU A 188 -6.83 4.79 29.03
CA GLU A 188 -5.77 5.78 29.32
C GLU A 188 -6.29 7.23 29.37
N SER A 189 -7.61 7.42 29.29
CA SER A 189 -8.30 8.73 29.43
C SER A 189 -9.05 8.79 30.75
#